data_47cc482d38110bd8ee946b6755d968ea
#
_entry.id   47cc482d38110bd8ee946b6755d968ea
#
_cell.length_a   1.000
_cell.length_b   1.000
_cell.length_c   1.000
_cell.angle_alpha   90.00
_cell.angle_beta   90.00
_cell.angle_gamma   90.00
#
_symmetry.space_group_name_H-M   'P 1'
#
loop_
_entity.id
_entity.type
_entity.pdbx_description
1 polymer ?
#
loop_
_entity_poly.entity_id
_entity_poly.type
_entity_poly.pdbx_seq_one_letter_code
_entity_poly.pdbx_strand_id
1 'polypeptide(L)'
;MEVIEVYKCKNCSAPIEYTPDSVVIKCNYCGYYEYLNPGFQIFVLESLDKSKMEEIFWNRMKNDRQMKKHVDKISLEQMEGIYVPVYYCNYVAEYFFIGEKVVTKTVRDSRGNVRTITERIRVSDEGEKFGSKALPAKKHIEELGIKELCKQVENLVNSKESKLIKAEEFKWNFKGEILSFDFNPEEIKEVFEDIIAEEIKNEIKSKYGLSELKVLSCNVNIKEIIPVYAPIWIASYKFTDMIYSISFSGKTGSQLVAVEPMFRYQRILSVALSSIFATLLTFFISSLFIFNTFIFMSEEFTIIILIFIIILLGISIYFMNRAFKGERIER
;
A
#
# COMPACT_ATOMS: atom_id res chain seq x y z
N MET A 1 -11.07 15.60 24.36
CA MET A 1 -10.07 15.56 25.46
C MET A 1 -9.68 14.09 25.60
N GLU A 2 -8.44 13.77 25.28
CA GLU A 2 -7.94 12.42 25.59
C GLU A 2 -7.89 12.28 27.11
N VAL A 3 -8.47 11.20 27.62
CA VAL A 3 -8.38 10.86 29.04
C VAL A 3 -7.01 10.29 29.27
N ILE A 4 -6.17 10.98 30.06
CA ILE A 4 -4.84 10.51 30.43
C ILE A 4 -4.97 9.82 31.78
N GLU A 5 -4.59 8.55 31.84
CA GLU A 5 -4.52 7.76 33.06
C GLU A 5 -3.05 7.63 33.50
N VAL A 6 -2.83 7.38 34.77
CA VAL A 6 -1.49 7.23 35.35
C VAL A 6 -1.31 5.82 35.89
N TYR A 7 -0.32 5.13 35.38
CA TYR A 7 0.09 3.79 35.81
C TYR A 7 1.44 3.85 36.54
N LYS A 8 1.64 3.04 37.58
CA LYS A 8 2.93 2.92 38.23
C LYS A 8 3.76 1.79 37.63
N CYS A 9 4.93 2.12 37.11
CA CYS A 9 5.84 1.15 36.51
C CYS A 9 6.16 0.01 37.52
N LYS A 10 5.95 -1.23 37.12
CA LYS A 10 6.26 -2.40 37.98
C LYS A 10 7.75 -2.57 38.28
N ASN A 11 8.62 -2.01 37.43
CA ASN A 11 10.07 -2.15 37.62
C ASN A 11 10.69 -1.04 38.47
N CYS A 12 10.30 0.23 38.28
CA CYS A 12 10.92 1.37 38.98
C CYS A 12 9.93 2.24 39.75
N SER A 13 8.65 1.92 39.74
CA SER A 13 7.55 2.65 40.40
C SER A 13 7.33 4.08 39.90
N ALA A 14 8.00 4.53 38.84
CA ALA A 14 7.78 5.83 38.23
C ALA A 14 6.36 5.91 37.61
N PRO A 15 5.72 7.09 37.61
CA PRO A 15 4.43 7.27 36.96
C PRO A 15 4.60 7.21 35.43
N ILE A 16 3.71 6.48 34.77
CA ILE A 16 3.61 6.40 33.32
C ILE A 16 2.23 6.93 32.92
N GLU A 17 2.20 7.95 32.13
CA GLU A 17 0.96 8.46 31.52
C GLU A 17 0.61 7.61 30.30
N TYR A 18 -0.65 7.21 30.17
CA TYR A 18 -1.14 6.42 29.05
C TYR A 18 -2.59 6.78 28.69
N THR A 19 -3.00 6.44 27.49
CA THR A 19 -4.39 6.58 27.05
C THR A 19 -5.12 5.25 27.19
N PRO A 20 -6.45 5.22 27.36
CA PRO A 20 -7.23 3.98 27.48
C PRO A 20 -7.02 3.00 26.33
N ASP A 21 -6.65 3.50 25.14
CA ASP A 21 -6.38 2.70 23.96
C ASP A 21 -4.96 2.10 23.91
N SER A 22 -4.13 2.42 24.91
CA SER A 22 -2.76 1.91 25.00
C SER A 22 -2.77 0.44 25.41
N VAL A 23 -2.21 -0.41 24.56
CA VAL A 23 -2.07 -1.86 24.82
C VAL A 23 -0.74 -2.22 25.46
N VAL A 24 0.31 -1.50 25.08
CA VAL A 24 1.64 -1.64 25.65
C VAL A 24 2.15 -0.26 26.01
N ILE A 25 2.57 -0.09 27.25
CA ILE A 25 3.15 1.17 27.73
C ILE A 25 4.62 1.00 28.02
N LYS A 26 5.41 2.01 27.71
CA LYS A 26 6.84 2.05 27.97
C LYS A 26 7.14 3.04 29.07
N CYS A 27 7.87 2.61 30.09
CA CYS A 27 8.35 3.52 31.11
C CYS A 27 9.48 4.43 30.57
N ASN A 28 9.27 5.73 30.56
CA ASN A 28 10.26 6.70 30.09
C ASN A 28 11.52 6.78 31.00
N TYR A 29 11.43 6.27 32.23
CA TYR A 29 12.54 6.32 33.20
C TYR A 29 13.47 5.10 33.11
N CYS A 30 12.90 3.89 33.03
CA CYS A 30 13.70 2.65 33.05
C CYS A 30 13.61 1.83 31.75
N GLY A 31 12.80 2.26 30.80
CA GLY A 31 12.60 1.56 29.53
C GLY A 31 11.81 0.25 29.61
N TYR A 32 11.26 -0.08 30.80
CA TYR A 32 10.47 -1.28 31.00
C TYR A 32 9.15 -1.19 30.23
N TYR A 33 8.74 -2.28 29.58
CA TYR A 33 7.46 -2.38 28.89
C TYR A 33 6.45 -3.15 29.71
N GLU A 34 5.23 -2.64 29.78
CA GLU A 34 4.10 -3.27 30.42
C GLU A 34 3.00 -3.51 29.40
N TYR A 35 2.50 -4.75 29.37
CA TYR A 35 1.33 -5.11 28.57
C TYR A 35 0.07 -4.82 29.41
N LEU A 36 -0.81 -4.00 28.87
CA LEU A 36 -2.14 -3.72 29.41
C LEU A 36 -3.14 -4.60 28.67
N ASN A 37 -3.84 -5.48 29.37
CA ASN A 37 -4.81 -6.34 28.71
C ASN A 37 -6.01 -5.54 28.20
N PRO A 38 -6.21 -5.40 26.88
CA PRO A 38 -7.31 -4.60 26.29
C PRO A 38 -8.65 -5.36 26.28
N GLY A 39 -8.74 -6.54 26.90
CA GLY A 39 -9.94 -7.38 26.88
C GLY A 39 -10.03 -8.33 25.68
N PHE A 40 -9.06 -8.29 24.74
CA PHE A 40 -8.95 -9.21 23.62
C PHE A 40 -7.51 -9.67 23.42
N GLN A 41 -7.35 -10.88 22.86
CA GLN A 41 -6.04 -11.48 22.66
C GLN A 41 -5.29 -10.84 21.51
N ILE A 42 -4.07 -10.37 21.75
CA ILE A 42 -3.18 -9.83 20.73
C ILE A 42 -1.99 -10.77 20.52
N PHE A 43 -1.57 -10.87 19.28
CA PHE A 43 -0.39 -11.61 18.89
C PHE A 43 0.72 -10.68 18.41
N VAL A 44 1.96 -11.16 18.49
CA VAL A 44 3.15 -10.41 18.10
C VAL A 44 3.99 -11.26 17.16
N LEU A 45 4.45 -10.66 16.07
CA LEU A 45 5.50 -11.21 15.22
C LEU A 45 6.86 -10.80 15.78
N GLU A 46 7.73 -11.77 16.00
CA GLU A 46 9.08 -11.53 16.48
C GLU A 46 9.89 -10.73 15.45
N SER A 47 10.64 -9.73 15.92
CA SER A 47 11.50 -8.90 15.10
C SER A 47 12.93 -9.42 15.06
N LEU A 48 13.59 -9.26 13.95
CA LEU A 48 15.05 -9.29 13.87
C LEU A 48 15.62 -8.17 14.75
N ASP A 49 16.81 -8.38 15.27
CA ASP A 49 17.50 -7.38 16.08
C ASP A 49 18.07 -6.23 15.21
N LYS A 50 18.43 -5.13 15.90
CA LYS A 50 18.94 -3.92 15.26
C LYS A 50 20.21 -4.20 14.43
N SER A 51 21.13 -5.01 14.95
CA SER A 51 22.40 -5.30 14.28
C SER A 51 22.19 -6.05 12.96
N LYS A 52 21.24 -6.98 12.95
CA LYS A 52 20.87 -7.70 11.72
C LYS A 52 20.19 -6.80 10.70
N MET A 53 19.34 -5.87 11.17
CA MET A 53 18.70 -4.90 10.30
C MET A 53 19.70 -3.90 9.68
N GLU A 54 20.70 -3.47 10.44
CA GLU A 54 21.80 -2.67 9.91
C GLU A 54 22.62 -3.44 8.85
N GLU A 55 22.89 -4.73 9.07
CA GLU A 55 23.53 -5.59 8.07
C GLU A 55 22.69 -5.67 6.78
N ILE A 56 21.37 -5.87 6.90
CA ILE A 56 20.43 -5.91 5.78
C ILE A 56 20.44 -4.58 5.02
N PHE A 57 20.41 -3.45 5.71
CA PHE A 57 20.51 -2.13 5.10
C PHE A 57 21.78 -1.99 4.27
N TRP A 58 22.95 -2.29 4.85
CA TRP A 58 24.22 -2.18 4.14
C TRP A 58 24.35 -3.15 2.97
N ASN A 59 23.84 -4.37 3.11
CA ASN A 59 23.80 -5.34 2.02
C ASN A 59 22.91 -4.85 0.88
N ARG A 60 21.77 -4.26 1.19
CA ARG A 60 20.90 -3.65 0.18
C ARG A 60 21.61 -2.51 -0.54
N MET A 61 22.26 -1.58 0.17
CA MET A 61 23.00 -0.47 -0.43
C MET A 61 24.14 -0.92 -1.35
N LYS A 62 24.87 -1.97 -0.96
CA LYS A 62 25.95 -2.57 -1.77
C LYS A 62 25.44 -3.27 -3.01
N ASN A 63 24.23 -3.82 -2.99
CA ASN A 63 23.65 -4.58 -4.09
C ASN A 63 22.76 -3.71 -5.00
N ASP A 64 22.27 -2.56 -4.55
CA ASP A 64 21.47 -1.66 -5.38
C ASP A 64 22.28 -1.16 -6.59
N ARG A 65 21.66 -1.19 -7.76
CA ARG A 65 22.33 -0.87 -9.04
C ARG A 65 22.88 0.55 -9.08
N GLN A 66 22.28 1.47 -8.36
CA GLN A 66 22.61 2.89 -8.38
C GLN A 66 23.44 3.28 -7.13
N MET A 67 22.99 2.84 -5.96
CA MET A 67 23.61 3.22 -4.68
C MET A 67 24.98 2.58 -4.46
N LYS A 68 25.22 1.37 -5.01
CA LYS A 68 26.49 0.66 -4.84
C LYS A 68 27.76 1.44 -5.24
N LYS A 69 27.61 2.41 -6.15
CA LYS A 69 28.72 3.26 -6.59
C LYS A 69 28.99 4.43 -5.65
N HIS A 70 28.13 4.61 -4.64
CA HIS A 70 28.15 5.76 -3.76
C HIS A 70 28.05 5.36 -2.28
N VAL A 71 28.30 4.10 -1.95
CA VAL A 71 28.21 3.57 -0.58
C VAL A 71 29.12 4.33 0.39
N ASP A 72 30.27 4.79 -0.10
CA ASP A 72 31.22 5.63 0.62
C ASP A 72 30.67 7.01 1.03
N LYS A 73 29.58 7.46 0.39
CA LYS A 73 28.92 8.75 0.65
C LYS A 73 27.65 8.61 1.48
N ILE A 74 27.33 7.39 1.90
CA ILE A 74 26.15 7.10 2.70
C ILE A 74 26.53 7.02 4.16
N SER A 75 25.85 7.77 5.01
CA SER A 75 25.92 7.66 6.46
C SER A 75 24.57 7.20 6.99
N LEU A 76 24.53 6.06 7.68
CA LEU A 76 23.33 5.64 8.40
C LEU A 76 23.24 6.49 9.67
N GLU A 77 22.24 7.38 9.74
CA GLU A 77 22.05 8.31 10.87
C GLU A 77 21.25 7.62 11.97
N GLN A 78 20.21 6.87 11.59
CA GLN A 78 19.30 6.30 12.56
C GLN A 78 18.71 4.97 12.03
N MET A 79 18.54 4.00 12.93
CA MET A 79 17.81 2.76 12.70
C MET A 79 16.83 2.59 13.85
N GLU A 80 15.55 2.79 13.56
CA GLU A 80 14.46 2.71 14.53
C GLU A 80 13.51 1.60 14.20
N GLY A 81 13.08 0.89 15.23
CA GLY A 81 12.06 -0.13 15.11
C GLY A 81 10.70 0.38 15.62
N ILE A 82 9.63 -0.01 14.96
CA ILE A 82 8.26 0.33 15.32
C ILE A 82 7.41 -0.95 15.23
N TYR A 83 6.62 -1.22 16.26
CA TYR A 83 5.56 -2.23 16.17
C TYR A 83 4.26 -1.57 15.71
N VAL A 84 3.76 -2.02 14.58
CA VAL A 84 2.55 -1.49 13.96
C VAL A 84 1.41 -2.48 14.18
N PRO A 85 0.24 -2.02 14.67
CA PRO A 85 -0.91 -2.87 14.84
C PRO A 85 -1.57 -3.15 13.48
N VAL A 86 -1.84 -4.42 13.21
CA VAL A 86 -2.49 -4.93 12.01
C VAL A 86 -3.58 -5.90 12.43
N TYR A 87 -4.72 -5.86 11.78
CA TYR A 87 -5.74 -6.88 11.89
C TYR A 87 -5.60 -7.88 10.74
N TYR A 88 -5.60 -9.16 11.08
CA TYR A 88 -5.65 -10.26 10.11
C TYR A 88 -6.97 -11.00 10.25
N CYS A 89 -7.59 -11.38 9.14
CA CYS A 89 -8.79 -12.20 9.18
C CYS A 89 -8.74 -13.34 8.16
N ASN A 90 -9.46 -14.42 8.48
CA ASN A 90 -9.85 -15.45 7.54
C ASN A 90 -11.32 -15.27 7.17
N TYR A 91 -11.66 -15.38 5.90
CA TYR A 91 -13.02 -15.19 5.42
C TYR A 91 -13.47 -16.28 4.45
N VAL A 92 -14.78 -16.40 4.34
CA VAL A 92 -15.47 -17.09 3.26
C VAL A 92 -16.45 -16.11 2.64
N ALA A 93 -16.39 -15.93 1.35
CA ALA A 93 -17.29 -15.06 0.63
C ALA A 93 -18.08 -15.85 -0.40
N GLU A 94 -19.41 -15.81 -0.29
CA GLU A 94 -20.33 -16.34 -1.26
C GLU A 94 -20.74 -15.23 -2.22
N TYR A 95 -20.66 -15.47 -3.52
CA TYR A 95 -21.01 -14.45 -4.49
C TYR A 95 -21.89 -15.01 -5.61
N PHE A 96 -22.76 -14.14 -6.11
CA PHE A 96 -23.53 -14.32 -7.33
C PHE A 96 -23.46 -13.02 -8.14
N PHE A 97 -23.25 -13.12 -9.45
CA PHE A 97 -23.25 -11.94 -10.30
C PHE A 97 -23.96 -12.15 -11.63
N ILE A 98 -24.41 -11.03 -12.20
CA ILE A 98 -24.86 -10.90 -13.58
C ILE A 98 -24.14 -9.70 -14.20
N GLY A 99 -23.48 -9.93 -15.33
CA GLY A 99 -22.77 -8.88 -16.06
C GLY A 99 -22.88 -9.03 -17.56
N GLU A 100 -22.33 -8.10 -18.28
CA GLU A 100 -22.24 -8.13 -19.74
C GLU A 100 -20.77 -7.98 -20.17
N LYS A 101 -20.38 -8.77 -21.16
CA LYS A 101 -19.11 -8.56 -21.89
C LYS A 101 -19.38 -8.20 -23.34
N VAL A 102 -18.54 -7.33 -23.85
CA VAL A 102 -18.56 -6.92 -25.25
C VAL A 102 -17.61 -7.82 -26.04
N VAL A 103 -18.13 -8.53 -27.03
CA VAL A 103 -17.35 -9.40 -27.90
C VAL A 103 -17.40 -8.83 -29.32
N THR A 104 -16.26 -8.55 -29.88
CA THR A 104 -16.13 -8.06 -31.26
C THR A 104 -15.78 -9.22 -32.17
N LYS A 105 -16.64 -9.52 -33.13
CA LYS A 105 -16.45 -10.55 -34.15
C LYS A 105 -16.27 -9.92 -35.53
N THR A 106 -15.32 -10.42 -36.26
CA THR A 106 -15.14 -10.03 -37.67
C THR A 106 -15.83 -11.05 -38.55
N VAL A 107 -16.86 -10.62 -39.28
CA VAL A 107 -17.65 -11.48 -40.17
C VAL A 107 -17.39 -11.03 -41.62
N ARG A 108 -17.17 -12.01 -42.50
CA ARG A 108 -17.14 -11.76 -43.98
C ARG A 108 -18.51 -12.03 -44.56
N ASP A 109 -19.01 -11.09 -45.30
CA ASP A 109 -20.25 -11.30 -46.07
C ASP A 109 -20.00 -12.16 -47.31
N SER A 110 -21.07 -12.59 -47.98
CA SER A 110 -21.01 -13.41 -49.19
C SER A 110 -20.33 -12.72 -50.36
N ARG A 111 -20.04 -11.42 -50.27
CA ARG A 111 -19.35 -10.63 -51.29
C ARG A 111 -17.87 -10.36 -50.90
N GLY A 112 -17.37 -10.98 -49.82
CA GLY A 112 -16.00 -10.85 -49.36
C GLY A 112 -15.71 -9.61 -48.50
N ASN A 113 -16.69 -8.77 -48.23
CA ASN A 113 -16.50 -7.59 -47.38
C ASN A 113 -16.39 -7.99 -45.91
N VAL A 114 -15.46 -7.37 -45.22
CA VAL A 114 -15.21 -7.60 -43.80
C VAL A 114 -16.00 -6.58 -42.97
N ARG A 115 -16.86 -7.08 -42.10
CA ARG A 115 -17.61 -6.24 -41.14
C ARG A 115 -17.30 -6.66 -39.72
N THR A 116 -17.11 -5.67 -38.88
CA THR A 116 -16.96 -5.88 -37.44
C THR A 116 -18.34 -5.78 -36.78
N ILE A 117 -18.76 -6.84 -36.11
CA ILE A 117 -20.02 -6.89 -35.36
C ILE A 117 -19.66 -6.93 -33.87
N THR A 118 -20.25 -6.04 -33.12
CA THR A 118 -20.10 -6.01 -31.66
C THR A 118 -21.36 -6.60 -31.00
N GLU A 119 -21.18 -7.66 -30.27
CA GLU A 119 -22.26 -8.34 -29.54
C GLU A 119 -22.07 -8.15 -28.03
N ARG A 120 -23.15 -7.89 -27.29
CA ARG A 120 -23.17 -7.93 -25.84
C ARG A 120 -23.64 -9.29 -25.40
N ILE A 121 -22.80 -9.99 -24.64
CA ILE A 121 -23.10 -11.33 -24.12
C ILE A 121 -23.31 -11.21 -22.62
N ARG A 122 -24.47 -11.68 -22.16
CA ARG A 122 -24.77 -11.78 -20.72
C ARG A 122 -23.99 -12.94 -20.13
N VAL A 123 -23.35 -12.69 -18.99
CA VAL A 123 -22.57 -13.67 -18.22
C VAL A 123 -23.10 -13.65 -16.79
N SER A 124 -23.34 -14.81 -16.22
CA SER A 124 -23.68 -14.97 -14.81
C SER A 124 -22.96 -16.17 -14.25
N ASP A 125 -22.54 -16.09 -13.01
CA ASP A 125 -21.94 -17.20 -12.28
C ASP A 125 -22.14 -16.98 -10.77
N GLU A 126 -21.97 -18.05 -10.00
CA GLU A 126 -22.00 -18.05 -8.55
C GLU A 126 -20.85 -18.90 -8.02
N GLY A 127 -20.42 -18.64 -6.79
CA GLY A 127 -19.36 -19.42 -6.20
C GLY A 127 -18.99 -18.97 -4.80
N GLU A 128 -18.04 -19.69 -4.25
CA GLU A 128 -17.43 -19.40 -2.96
C GLU A 128 -15.96 -19.04 -3.12
N LYS A 129 -15.48 -18.11 -2.33
CA LYS A 129 -14.08 -17.73 -2.24
C LYS A 129 -13.61 -17.82 -0.80
N PHE A 130 -12.56 -18.59 -0.58
CA PHE A 130 -11.84 -18.67 0.69
C PHE A 130 -10.60 -17.81 0.60
N GLY A 131 -10.30 -17.07 1.65
CA GLY A 131 -9.13 -16.22 1.66
C GLY A 131 -8.79 -15.69 3.04
N SER A 132 -7.73 -14.90 3.05
CA SER A 132 -7.32 -14.12 4.21
C SER A 132 -7.03 -12.70 3.79
N LYS A 133 -7.12 -11.79 4.74
CA LYS A 133 -6.85 -10.38 4.53
C LYS A 133 -6.20 -9.78 5.77
N ALA A 134 -5.25 -8.86 5.55
CA ALA A 134 -4.72 -8.06 6.63
C ALA A 134 -4.91 -6.57 6.32
N LEU A 135 -5.32 -5.81 7.34
CA LEU A 135 -5.54 -4.37 7.25
C LEU A 135 -4.81 -3.65 8.40
N PRO A 136 -4.33 -2.42 8.18
CA PRO A 136 -3.75 -1.64 9.26
C PRO A 136 -4.82 -1.30 10.30
N ALA A 137 -4.46 -1.41 11.57
CA ALA A 137 -5.32 -1.02 12.68
C ALA A 137 -5.09 0.42 13.14
N LYS A 138 -4.26 1.18 12.40
CA LYS A 138 -3.95 2.58 12.67
C LYS A 138 -4.10 3.42 11.41
N LYS A 139 -4.64 4.63 11.58
CA LYS A 139 -4.81 5.63 10.52
C LYS A 139 -3.48 6.36 10.24
N HIS A 140 -3.35 6.91 9.04
CA HIS A 140 -2.26 7.81 8.65
C HIS A 140 -0.82 7.25 8.76
N ILE A 141 -0.64 5.94 8.53
CA ILE A 141 0.69 5.29 8.50
C ILE A 141 1.08 4.76 7.11
N GLU A 142 0.42 5.26 6.07
CA GLU A 142 0.61 4.76 4.69
C GLU A 142 2.03 4.94 4.15
N GLU A 143 2.74 5.95 4.63
CA GLU A 143 4.11 6.29 4.21
C GLU A 143 5.15 5.22 4.59
N LEU A 144 4.86 4.40 5.59
CA LEU A 144 5.76 3.36 6.09
C LEU A 144 5.77 2.06 5.26
N GLY A 145 5.01 1.99 4.18
CA GLY A 145 4.87 0.75 3.40
C GLY A 145 3.92 -0.25 4.06
N ILE A 146 2.90 0.24 4.74
CA ILE A 146 1.96 -0.59 5.51
C ILE A 146 1.19 -1.57 4.63
N LYS A 147 0.90 -1.25 3.38
CA LYS A 147 0.21 -2.14 2.44
C LYS A 147 1.06 -3.38 2.13
N GLU A 148 2.34 -3.16 1.95
CA GLU A 148 3.33 -4.20 1.72
C GLU A 148 3.52 -5.06 2.97
N LEU A 149 3.52 -4.43 4.17
CA LEU A 149 3.55 -5.14 5.45
C LEU A 149 2.32 -6.02 5.64
N CYS A 150 1.11 -5.51 5.40
CA CYS A 150 -0.13 -6.29 5.51
C CYS A 150 -0.09 -7.55 4.61
N LYS A 151 0.35 -7.42 3.35
CA LYS A 151 0.54 -8.58 2.45
C LYS A 151 1.54 -9.60 3.00
N GLN A 152 2.62 -9.13 3.64
CA GLN A 152 3.57 -10.04 4.28
C GLN A 152 2.97 -10.73 5.50
N VAL A 153 2.18 -10.04 6.32
CA VAL A 153 1.46 -10.63 7.44
C VAL A 153 0.50 -11.71 6.95
N GLU A 154 -0.27 -11.45 5.88
CA GLU A 154 -1.13 -12.45 5.23
C GLU A 154 -0.34 -13.73 4.85
N ASN A 155 0.79 -13.57 4.18
CA ASN A 155 1.62 -14.69 3.75
C ASN A 155 2.24 -15.45 4.94
N LEU A 156 2.76 -14.74 5.93
CA LEU A 156 3.42 -15.34 7.10
C LEU A 156 2.45 -16.14 7.98
N VAL A 157 1.23 -15.62 8.17
CA VAL A 157 0.21 -16.32 8.96
C VAL A 157 -0.33 -17.52 8.20
N ASN A 158 -0.57 -17.39 6.89
CA ASN A 158 -1.08 -18.49 6.05
C ASN A 158 -0.09 -19.64 5.90
N SER A 159 1.20 -19.34 5.72
CA SER A 159 2.24 -20.36 5.54
C SER A 159 2.59 -21.10 6.84
N LYS A 160 2.13 -20.60 7.99
CA LYS A 160 2.51 -21.08 9.33
C LYS A 160 4.04 -21.07 9.58
N GLU A 161 4.78 -20.35 8.74
CA GLU A 161 6.24 -20.21 8.87
C GLU A 161 6.65 -19.35 10.07
N SER A 162 5.74 -18.49 10.49
CA SER A 162 5.98 -17.61 11.65
C SER A 162 5.10 -17.97 12.81
N LYS A 163 5.75 -18.22 13.95
CA LYS A 163 5.05 -18.39 15.22
C LYS A 163 4.51 -17.05 15.68
N LEU A 164 3.19 -16.95 15.78
CA LEU A 164 2.53 -15.86 16.49
C LEU A 164 2.68 -16.08 18.00
N ILE A 165 3.25 -15.11 18.69
CA ILE A 165 3.45 -15.15 20.14
C ILE A 165 2.37 -14.31 20.79
N LYS A 166 1.74 -14.77 21.86
CA LYS A 166 0.80 -13.96 22.60
C LYS A 166 1.51 -12.75 23.21
N ALA A 167 0.89 -11.57 23.12
CA ALA A 167 1.51 -10.34 23.61
C ALA A 167 1.86 -10.39 25.11
N GLU A 168 1.10 -11.16 25.90
CA GLU A 168 1.35 -11.42 27.33
C GLU A 168 2.65 -12.20 27.57
N GLU A 169 2.97 -13.14 26.66
CA GLU A 169 4.14 -14.02 26.76
C GLU A 169 5.37 -13.41 26.06
N PHE A 170 5.16 -12.35 25.26
CA PHE A 170 6.21 -11.73 24.47
C PHE A 170 7.15 -10.90 25.35
N LYS A 171 8.44 -11.15 25.22
CA LYS A 171 9.47 -10.37 25.90
C LYS A 171 9.72 -9.09 25.14
N TRP A 172 9.13 -7.99 25.57
CA TRP A 172 9.26 -6.67 24.98
C TRP A 172 10.67 -6.07 25.23
N ASN A 173 11.70 -6.63 24.59
CA ASN A 173 13.08 -6.11 24.64
C ASN A 173 13.38 -5.12 23.51
N PHE A 174 12.37 -4.73 22.79
CA PHE A 174 12.45 -3.90 21.61
C PHE A 174 12.67 -2.44 22.00
N LYS A 175 13.78 -1.82 21.53
CA LYS A 175 14.09 -0.40 21.79
C LYS A 175 13.41 0.52 20.78
N GLY A 176 12.12 0.34 20.54
CA GLY A 176 11.39 1.10 19.56
C GLY A 176 10.05 1.62 20.07
N GLU A 177 9.25 2.13 19.18
CA GLU A 177 7.90 2.59 19.45
C GLU A 177 6.90 1.45 19.22
N ILE A 178 5.81 1.47 19.99
CA ILE A 178 4.69 0.55 19.83
C ILE A 178 3.45 1.41 19.64
N LEU A 179 2.86 1.33 18.44
CA LEU A 179 1.70 2.13 18.09
C LEU A 179 0.42 1.54 18.69
N SER A 180 -0.50 2.41 19.11
CA SER A 180 -1.82 2.01 19.57
C SER A 180 -2.74 1.62 18.41
N PHE A 181 -3.78 0.84 18.71
CA PHE A 181 -4.88 0.56 17.79
C PHE A 181 -5.82 1.77 17.73
N ASP A 182 -6.26 2.17 16.54
CA ASP A 182 -7.26 3.23 16.35
C ASP A 182 -8.67 2.66 16.13
N PHE A 183 -8.77 1.36 15.89
CA PHE A 183 -10.03 0.63 15.71
C PHE A 183 -10.08 -0.55 16.65
N ASN A 184 -11.27 -0.90 17.14
CA ASN A 184 -11.50 -2.14 17.82
C ASN A 184 -11.84 -3.29 16.83
N PRO A 185 -11.81 -4.57 17.25
CA PRO A 185 -12.10 -5.70 16.35
C PRO A 185 -13.51 -5.68 15.73
N GLU A 186 -14.47 -5.06 16.39
CA GLU A 186 -15.86 -4.98 15.89
C GLU A 186 -15.98 -3.93 14.77
N GLU A 187 -15.37 -2.76 14.96
CA GLU A 187 -15.35 -1.69 13.96
C GLU A 187 -14.62 -2.10 12.69
N ILE A 188 -13.51 -2.83 12.82
CA ILE A 188 -12.71 -3.25 11.65
C ILE A 188 -13.41 -4.33 10.82
N LYS A 189 -14.38 -5.04 11.39
CA LYS A 189 -15.11 -6.10 10.70
C LYS A 189 -15.85 -5.58 9.47
N GLU A 190 -16.59 -4.50 9.62
CA GLU A 190 -17.32 -3.86 8.51
C GLU A 190 -16.35 -3.40 7.41
N VAL A 191 -15.20 -2.84 7.80
CA VAL A 191 -14.16 -2.42 6.85
C VAL A 191 -13.60 -3.61 6.07
N PHE A 192 -13.40 -4.75 6.72
CA PHE A 192 -12.98 -5.99 6.04
C PHE A 192 -14.04 -6.46 5.03
N GLU A 193 -15.30 -6.49 5.44
CA GLU A 193 -16.41 -6.93 4.58
C GLU A 193 -16.48 -6.08 3.30
N ASP A 194 -16.41 -4.77 3.42
CA ASP A 194 -16.44 -3.83 2.30
C ASP A 194 -15.23 -4.00 1.34
N ILE A 195 -14.02 -4.08 1.90
CA ILE A 195 -12.80 -4.21 1.10
C ILE A 195 -12.79 -5.56 0.37
N ILE A 196 -13.15 -6.65 1.03
CA ILE A 196 -13.18 -7.98 0.44
C ILE A 196 -14.26 -8.04 -0.67
N ALA A 197 -15.44 -7.48 -0.44
CA ALA A 197 -16.50 -7.43 -1.44
C ALA A 197 -16.06 -6.63 -2.70
N GLU A 198 -15.39 -5.49 -2.52
CA GLU A 198 -14.87 -4.72 -3.65
C GLU A 198 -13.74 -5.44 -4.39
N GLU A 199 -12.86 -6.17 -3.69
CA GLU A 199 -11.83 -7.00 -4.32
C GLU A 199 -12.43 -8.13 -5.14
N ILE A 200 -13.46 -8.81 -4.63
CA ILE A 200 -14.19 -9.87 -5.34
C ILE A 200 -14.88 -9.30 -6.58
N LYS A 201 -15.50 -8.14 -6.47
CA LYS A 201 -16.10 -7.43 -7.61
C LYS A 201 -15.10 -7.13 -8.71
N ASN A 202 -13.91 -6.65 -8.35
CA ASN A 202 -12.85 -6.34 -9.31
C ASN A 202 -12.27 -7.60 -9.95
N GLU A 203 -12.12 -8.67 -9.18
CA GLU A 203 -11.68 -9.98 -9.66
C GLU A 203 -12.68 -10.57 -10.65
N ILE A 204 -13.98 -10.54 -10.33
CA ILE A 204 -15.06 -11.00 -11.22
C ILE A 204 -15.01 -10.23 -12.55
N LYS A 205 -14.94 -8.89 -12.51
CA LYS A 205 -14.84 -8.06 -13.71
C LYS A 205 -13.65 -8.47 -14.59
N SER A 206 -12.49 -8.66 -13.95
CA SER A 206 -11.26 -9.04 -14.65
C SER A 206 -11.33 -10.47 -15.21
N LYS A 207 -11.74 -11.44 -14.39
CA LYS A 207 -11.78 -12.87 -14.75
C LYS A 207 -12.72 -13.15 -15.93
N TYR A 208 -13.89 -12.50 -15.94
CA TYR A 208 -14.91 -12.73 -16.97
C TYR A 208 -14.85 -11.69 -18.11
N GLY A 209 -13.96 -10.70 -18.03
CA GLY A 209 -13.83 -9.63 -19.02
C GLY A 209 -15.10 -8.81 -19.15
N LEU A 210 -15.76 -8.49 -18.01
CA LEU A 210 -17.03 -7.78 -18.02
C LEU A 210 -16.83 -6.32 -18.37
N SER A 211 -17.56 -5.81 -19.35
CA SER A 211 -17.68 -4.39 -19.63
C SER A 211 -18.59 -3.69 -18.63
N GLU A 212 -19.62 -4.41 -18.14
CA GLU A 212 -20.57 -3.91 -17.15
C GLU A 212 -20.97 -5.02 -16.19
N LEU A 213 -21.04 -4.69 -14.91
CA LEU A 213 -21.57 -5.56 -13.85
C LEU A 213 -22.93 -5.02 -13.42
N LYS A 214 -24.02 -5.75 -13.75
CA LYS A 214 -25.40 -5.30 -13.49
C LYS A 214 -25.90 -5.64 -12.10
N VAL A 215 -25.55 -6.83 -11.65
CA VAL A 215 -25.94 -7.34 -10.32
C VAL A 215 -24.72 -7.99 -9.68
N LEU A 216 -24.50 -7.70 -8.43
CA LEU A 216 -23.56 -8.41 -7.57
C LEU A 216 -24.20 -8.58 -6.20
N SER A 217 -24.34 -9.82 -5.78
CA SER A 217 -24.59 -10.20 -4.40
C SER A 217 -23.30 -10.81 -3.88
N CYS A 218 -22.74 -10.27 -2.82
CA CYS A 218 -21.54 -10.79 -2.18
C CYS A 218 -21.76 -10.78 -0.67
N ASN A 219 -21.75 -11.96 -0.07
CA ASN A 219 -21.90 -12.14 1.37
C ASN A 219 -20.56 -12.60 1.92
N VAL A 220 -19.90 -11.73 2.67
CA VAL A 220 -18.60 -12.00 3.27
C VAL A 220 -18.80 -12.45 4.70
N ASN A 221 -18.38 -13.66 5.03
CA ASN A 221 -18.42 -14.21 6.38
C ASN A 221 -16.98 -14.27 6.95
N ILE A 222 -16.69 -13.41 7.90
CA ILE A 222 -15.41 -13.35 8.60
C ILE A 222 -15.47 -14.36 9.75
N LYS A 223 -14.56 -15.34 9.71
CA LYS A 223 -14.50 -16.40 10.71
C LYS A 223 -13.83 -15.97 11.99
N GLU A 224 -12.74 -15.25 11.88
CA GLU A 224 -11.92 -14.81 13.00
C GLU A 224 -11.16 -13.54 12.63
N ILE A 225 -11.05 -12.61 13.56
CA ILE A 225 -10.21 -11.41 13.44
C ILE A 225 -9.11 -11.50 14.49
N ILE A 226 -7.87 -11.50 14.04
CA ILE A 226 -6.67 -11.65 14.88
C ILE A 226 -5.90 -10.34 14.88
N PRO A 227 -5.82 -9.63 16.02
CA PRO A 227 -4.94 -8.48 16.17
C PRO A 227 -3.47 -8.92 16.25
N VAL A 228 -2.62 -8.33 15.42
CA VAL A 228 -1.20 -8.69 15.31
C VAL A 228 -0.34 -7.43 15.35
N TYR A 229 0.66 -7.41 16.22
CA TYR A 229 1.74 -6.45 16.14
C TYR A 229 2.82 -6.93 15.16
N ALA A 230 3.02 -6.18 14.08
CA ALA A 230 4.01 -6.46 13.07
C ALA A 230 5.17 -5.46 13.15
N PRO A 231 6.42 -5.92 13.22
CA PRO A 231 7.57 -5.04 13.36
C PRO A 231 7.99 -4.43 12.01
N ILE A 232 8.27 -3.12 12.03
CA ILE A 232 8.90 -2.38 10.94
C ILE A 232 10.20 -1.77 11.46
N TRP A 233 11.23 -1.74 10.63
CA TRP A 233 12.45 -0.96 10.88
C TRP A 233 12.58 0.14 9.85
N ILE A 234 12.86 1.35 10.32
CA ILE A 234 13.08 2.52 9.49
C ILE A 234 14.55 2.91 9.59
N ALA A 235 15.23 2.84 8.45
CA ALA A 235 16.60 3.32 8.32
C ALA A 235 16.56 4.75 7.74
N SER A 236 16.97 5.73 8.54
CA SER A 236 17.22 7.10 8.09
C SER A 236 18.70 7.23 7.77
N TYR A 237 19.03 7.62 6.55
CA TYR A 237 20.41 7.75 6.11
C TYR A 237 20.64 9.06 5.36
N LYS A 238 21.84 9.60 5.50
CA LYS A 238 22.28 10.78 4.80
C LYS A 238 23.03 10.38 3.53
N PHE A 239 22.66 11.02 2.44
CA PHE A 239 23.40 10.95 1.18
C PHE A 239 23.65 12.37 0.68
N THR A 240 24.90 12.77 0.58
CA THR A 240 25.30 14.16 0.40
C THR A 240 24.77 15.06 1.53
N ASP A 241 23.85 15.98 1.27
CA ASP A 241 23.29 16.90 2.27
C ASP A 241 21.82 16.63 2.60
N MET A 242 21.24 15.56 2.04
CA MET A 242 19.84 15.20 2.19
C MET A 242 19.68 13.92 3.00
N ILE A 243 18.58 13.84 3.76
CA ILE A 243 18.21 12.65 4.52
C ILE A 243 17.13 11.89 3.75
N TYR A 244 17.31 10.59 3.65
CA TYR A 244 16.42 9.64 2.99
C TYR A 244 16.03 8.55 3.96
N SER A 245 14.98 7.79 3.65
CA SER A 245 14.50 6.72 4.51
C SER A 245 14.14 5.46 3.74
N ILE A 246 14.39 4.32 4.37
CA ILE A 246 13.95 3.01 3.89
C ILE A 246 13.28 2.28 5.03
N SER A 247 12.11 1.73 4.80
CA SER A 247 11.43 0.84 5.75
C SER A 247 11.59 -0.61 5.34
N PHE A 248 11.78 -1.46 6.33
CA PHE A 248 11.94 -2.90 6.20
C PHE A 248 10.96 -3.62 7.11
N SER A 249 10.49 -4.78 6.68
CA SER A 249 9.81 -5.71 7.56
C SER A 249 10.76 -6.21 8.65
N GLY A 250 10.41 -6.01 9.91
CA GLY A 250 11.23 -6.47 11.02
C GLY A 250 11.29 -7.99 11.13
N LYS A 251 10.31 -8.71 10.57
CA LYS A 251 10.28 -10.17 10.60
C LYS A 251 11.16 -10.79 9.51
N THR A 252 11.05 -10.29 8.28
CA THR A 252 11.73 -10.90 7.12
C THR A 252 12.98 -10.16 6.68
N GLY A 253 13.14 -8.90 7.07
CA GLY A 253 14.19 -8.01 6.58
C GLY A 253 13.96 -7.52 5.14
N SER A 254 12.82 -7.87 4.51
CA SER A 254 12.51 -7.39 3.16
C SER A 254 12.13 -5.92 3.16
N GLN A 255 12.50 -5.22 2.10
CA GLN A 255 12.12 -3.82 1.91
C GLN A 255 10.60 -3.70 1.77
N LEU A 256 10.02 -2.71 2.43
CA LEU A 256 8.60 -2.32 2.30
C LEU A 256 8.47 -1.11 1.38
N VAL A 257 9.14 -0.02 1.74
CA VAL A 257 9.21 1.19 0.91
C VAL A 257 10.58 1.85 1.06
N ALA A 258 11.08 2.43 -0.01
CA ALA A 258 12.29 3.22 0.03
C ALA A 258 12.04 4.59 -0.61
N VAL A 259 12.39 5.64 0.12
CA VAL A 259 12.53 6.99 -0.41
C VAL A 259 14.01 7.23 -0.65
N GLU A 260 14.40 7.39 -1.90
CA GLU A 260 15.79 7.41 -2.33
C GLU A 260 16.14 8.62 -3.20
N PRO A 261 17.40 9.00 -3.28
CA PRO A 261 17.84 10.10 -4.13
C PRO A 261 17.58 9.79 -5.62
N MET A 262 17.06 10.77 -6.33
CA MET A 262 16.98 10.72 -7.77
C MET A 262 18.31 11.23 -8.37
N PHE A 263 19.00 10.39 -9.11
CA PHE A 263 20.26 10.74 -9.73
C PHE A 263 20.10 11.74 -10.88
N ARG A 264 21.17 12.52 -11.13
CA ARG A 264 21.15 13.61 -12.10
C ARG A 264 20.62 13.22 -13.49
N TYR A 265 20.99 12.04 -13.97
CA TYR A 265 20.51 11.55 -15.27
C TYR A 265 19.00 11.27 -15.29
N GLN A 266 18.43 10.80 -14.18
CA GLN A 266 17.00 10.55 -14.04
C GLN A 266 16.20 11.86 -14.01
N ARG A 267 16.75 12.88 -13.34
CA ARG A 267 16.19 14.24 -13.35
C ARG A 267 16.19 14.82 -14.77
N ILE A 268 17.31 14.72 -15.49
CA ILE A 268 17.43 15.17 -16.88
C ILE A 268 16.43 14.44 -17.76
N LEU A 269 16.32 13.11 -17.62
CA LEU A 269 15.35 12.32 -18.38
C LEU A 269 13.89 12.74 -18.07
N SER A 270 13.57 12.99 -16.81
CA SER A 270 12.22 13.44 -16.41
C SER A 270 11.90 14.82 -16.99
N VAL A 271 12.84 15.76 -16.96
CA VAL A 271 12.67 17.07 -17.60
C VAL A 271 12.52 16.94 -19.10
N ALA A 272 13.32 16.11 -19.76
CA ALA A 272 13.21 15.87 -21.20
C ALA A 272 11.86 15.27 -21.59
N LEU A 273 11.39 14.26 -20.84
CA LEU A 273 10.05 13.69 -21.05
C LEU A 273 8.94 14.72 -20.85
N SER A 274 8.99 15.50 -19.76
CA SER A 274 8.03 16.59 -19.53
C SER A 274 8.00 17.56 -20.72
N SER A 275 9.17 17.97 -21.22
CA SER A 275 9.28 18.89 -22.36
C SER A 275 8.71 18.29 -23.67
N ILE A 276 8.93 16.99 -23.91
CA ILE A 276 8.36 16.27 -25.05
C ILE A 276 6.82 16.27 -24.97
N PHE A 277 6.25 15.91 -23.82
CA PHE A 277 4.80 15.90 -23.65
C PHE A 277 4.18 17.30 -23.75
N ALA A 278 4.84 18.33 -23.21
CA ALA A 278 4.41 19.71 -23.37
C ALA A 278 4.44 20.17 -24.83
N THR A 279 5.49 19.81 -25.57
CA THR A 279 5.61 20.13 -26.99
C THR A 279 4.54 19.42 -27.83
N LEU A 280 4.30 18.14 -27.57
CA LEU A 280 3.22 17.39 -28.22
C LEU A 280 1.85 18.02 -27.94
N LEU A 281 1.61 18.44 -26.71
CA LEU A 281 0.38 19.09 -26.31
C LEU A 281 0.19 20.41 -27.05
N THR A 282 1.23 21.27 -27.11
CA THR A 282 1.14 22.55 -27.85
C THR A 282 0.95 22.33 -29.34
N PHE A 283 1.65 21.36 -29.93
CA PHE A 283 1.46 21.01 -31.34
C PHE A 283 0.04 20.53 -31.65
N PHE A 284 -0.50 19.66 -30.77
CA PHE A 284 -1.85 19.15 -30.89
C PHE A 284 -2.91 20.25 -30.79
N ILE A 285 -2.80 21.14 -29.79
CA ILE A 285 -3.70 22.29 -29.65
C ILE A 285 -3.60 23.21 -30.84
N SER A 286 -2.38 23.52 -31.29
CA SER A 286 -2.17 24.39 -32.48
C SER A 286 -2.79 23.80 -33.74
N SER A 287 -2.69 22.48 -33.96
CA SER A 287 -3.31 21.80 -35.10
C SER A 287 -4.84 21.92 -35.09
N LEU A 288 -5.47 21.81 -33.93
CA LEU A 288 -6.91 21.98 -33.77
C LEU A 288 -7.36 23.40 -34.16
N PHE A 289 -6.57 24.41 -33.81
CA PHE A 289 -6.84 25.81 -34.19
C PHE A 289 -6.65 26.06 -35.68
N ILE A 290 -5.55 25.57 -36.28
CA ILE A 290 -5.22 25.77 -37.70
C ILE A 290 -6.28 25.12 -38.58
N PHE A 291 -6.73 23.92 -38.27
CA PHE A 291 -7.73 23.20 -39.05
C PHE A 291 -9.17 23.63 -38.76
N ASN A 292 -9.38 24.56 -37.85
CA ASN A 292 -10.72 25.05 -37.46
C ASN A 292 -11.72 23.92 -37.12
N THR A 293 -11.20 22.81 -36.65
CA THR A 293 -11.95 21.55 -36.44
C THR A 293 -13.01 21.68 -35.36
N PHE A 294 -12.86 22.62 -34.41
CA PHE A 294 -13.82 22.85 -33.33
C PHE A 294 -15.23 23.21 -33.79
N ILE A 295 -15.36 23.81 -34.99
CA ILE A 295 -16.66 24.29 -35.52
C ILE A 295 -17.49 23.14 -36.08
N PHE A 296 -16.85 22.05 -36.49
CA PHE A 296 -17.49 20.92 -37.18
C PHE A 296 -17.55 19.61 -36.35
N MET A 297 -17.11 19.64 -35.10
CA MET A 297 -17.05 18.43 -34.26
C MET A 297 -18.34 18.19 -33.48
N SER A 298 -18.75 16.94 -33.41
CA SER A 298 -19.82 16.53 -32.49
C SER A 298 -19.38 16.71 -31.03
N GLU A 299 -20.33 16.89 -30.11
CA GLU A 299 -20.07 17.07 -28.68
C GLU A 299 -19.24 15.90 -28.10
N GLU A 300 -19.49 14.67 -28.54
CA GLU A 300 -18.75 13.48 -28.08
C GLU A 300 -17.27 13.55 -28.45
N PHE A 301 -16.94 13.97 -29.64
CA PHE A 301 -15.54 14.15 -30.09
C PHE A 301 -14.82 15.26 -29.31
N THR A 302 -15.52 16.33 -29.01
CA THR A 302 -14.97 17.45 -28.21
C THR A 302 -14.58 16.98 -26.81
N ILE A 303 -15.42 16.17 -26.16
CA ILE A 303 -15.14 15.58 -24.84
C ILE A 303 -13.89 14.68 -24.89
N ILE A 304 -13.77 13.83 -25.90
CA ILE A 304 -12.61 12.92 -26.06
C ILE A 304 -11.31 13.73 -26.19
N ILE A 305 -11.32 14.80 -26.97
CA ILE A 305 -10.16 15.68 -27.16
C ILE A 305 -9.78 16.37 -25.83
N LEU A 306 -10.75 16.88 -25.11
CA LEU A 306 -10.52 17.50 -23.80
C LEU A 306 -9.89 16.52 -22.81
N ILE A 307 -10.38 15.28 -22.75
CA ILE A 307 -9.81 14.23 -21.91
C ILE A 307 -8.36 13.95 -22.32
N PHE A 308 -8.06 13.87 -23.63
CA PHE A 308 -6.71 13.62 -24.11
C PHE A 308 -5.74 14.77 -23.76
N ILE A 309 -6.18 16.02 -23.87
CA ILE A 309 -5.41 17.21 -23.45
C ILE A 309 -5.11 17.16 -21.95
N ILE A 310 -6.11 16.83 -21.10
CA ILE A 310 -5.94 16.72 -19.66
C ILE A 310 -4.93 15.63 -19.32
N ILE A 311 -4.98 14.47 -19.99
CA ILE A 311 -4.03 13.38 -19.79
C ILE A 311 -2.60 13.80 -20.13
N LEU A 312 -2.36 14.42 -21.30
CA LEU A 312 -1.03 14.88 -21.69
C LEU A 312 -0.48 15.94 -20.75
N LEU A 313 -1.31 16.87 -20.32
CA LEU A 313 -0.95 17.89 -19.32
C LEU A 313 -0.59 17.23 -17.99
N GLY A 314 -1.40 16.30 -17.52
CA GLY A 314 -1.15 15.54 -16.27
C GLY A 314 0.17 14.77 -16.31
N ILE A 315 0.47 14.10 -17.42
CA ILE A 315 1.75 13.39 -17.64
C ILE A 315 2.93 14.37 -17.60
N SER A 316 2.83 15.51 -18.29
CA SER A 316 3.89 16.53 -18.31
C SER A 316 4.15 17.08 -16.90
N ILE A 317 3.11 17.44 -16.17
CA ILE A 317 3.20 17.92 -14.77
C ILE A 317 3.79 16.85 -13.84
N TYR A 318 3.39 15.58 -14.00
CA TYR A 318 3.93 14.47 -13.22
C TYR A 318 5.45 14.35 -13.37
N PHE A 319 5.99 14.34 -14.60
CA PHE A 319 7.42 14.23 -14.83
C PHE A 319 8.19 15.48 -14.33
N MET A 320 7.60 16.66 -14.46
CA MET A 320 8.19 17.90 -13.94
C MET A 320 8.27 17.86 -12.40
N ASN A 321 7.18 17.54 -11.73
CA ASN A 321 7.14 17.43 -10.26
C ASN A 321 8.13 16.36 -9.76
N ARG A 322 8.24 15.23 -10.46
CA ARG A 322 9.22 14.18 -10.16
C ARG A 322 10.65 14.69 -10.23
N ALA A 323 10.98 15.49 -11.26
CA ALA A 323 12.31 16.07 -11.40
C ALA A 323 12.63 17.07 -10.27
N PHE A 324 11.65 17.88 -9.85
CA PHE A 324 11.82 18.88 -8.79
C PHE A 324 11.95 18.25 -7.40
N LYS A 325 11.13 17.26 -7.05
CA LYS A 325 11.24 16.58 -5.75
C LYS A 325 12.61 15.93 -5.55
N GLY A 326 13.23 15.46 -6.62
CA GLY A 326 14.56 14.85 -6.56
C GLY A 326 14.64 13.55 -5.78
N GLU A 327 13.49 12.93 -5.52
CA GLU A 327 13.33 11.68 -4.79
C GLU A 327 12.62 10.63 -5.65
N ARG A 328 12.98 9.37 -5.46
CA ARG A 328 12.25 8.23 -6.02
C ARG A 328 11.68 7.38 -4.91
N ILE A 329 10.47 6.93 -5.08
CA ILE A 329 9.81 5.99 -4.16
C ILE A 329 9.83 4.61 -4.82
N GLU A 330 10.46 3.65 -4.14
CA GLU A 330 10.45 2.22 -4.48
C GLU A 330 9.60 1.44 -3.47
N ARG A 331 8.70 0.61 -3.97
CA ARG A 331 7.85 -0.28 -3.17
C ARG A 331 8.08 -1.73 -3.55
#